data_f8e9e29ee79eaf639a45d72a329c8ea2
#
_entry.id   f8e9e29ee79eaf639a45d72a329c8ea2
#
_cell.length_a   1.000
_cell.length_b   1.000
_cell.length_c   1.000
_cell.angle_alpha   90.00
_cell.angle_beta   90.00
_cell.angle_gamma   90.00
#
_symmetry.space_group_name_H-M   'P 1'
#
loop_
_entity.id
_entity.type
_entity.pdbx_description
1 polymer ?
#
loop_
_entity_poly.entity_id
_entity_poly.type
_entity_poly.pdbx_seq_one_letter_code
_entity_poly.pdbx_strand_id
1 'polypeptide(L)'
;MPTVDENFVKRIQPHSEEAERSVLGSMLMDRDAIVEAEDILTKEDFYQRQYGIVFEAMVELYREGKAVDLITLQNKLKEKQR
;
A
#
# COMPACT_ATOMS: atom_id res chain seq x y z
N MET A 1 -18.01 -4.84 9.23
CA MET A 1 -17.17 -3.98 9.58
C MET A 1 -16.41 -3.34 8.55
N PRO A 2 -16.21 -2.32 8.84
CA PRO A 2 -15.70 -1.57 7.88
C PRO A 2 -14.37 -1.85 7.51
N THR A 3 -14.13 -1.62 6.44
CA THR A 3 -12.92 -1.60 5.83
C THR A 3 -12.06 -0.59 6.47
N VAL A 4 -10.98 -0.35 5.90
CA VAL A 4 -10.08 0.68 6.34
C VAL A 4 -10.75 1.99 6.04
N ASP A 5 -11.23 2.66 7.06
CA ASP A 5 -11.87 3.93 6.84
C ASP A 5 -10.92 5.05 7.22
N GLU A 6 -11.36 6.26 7.01
CA GLU A 6 -10.52 7.42 7.21
C GLU A 6 -10.06 7.54 8.66
N ASN A 7 -10.95 7.24 9.60
CA ASN A 7 -10.59 7.32 11.01
C ASN A 7 -9.53 6.31 11.37
N PHE A 8 -9.65 5.10 10.82
CA PHE A 8 -8.66 4.08 11.09
C PHE A 8 -7.29 4.53 10.60
N VAL A 9 -7.24 5.03 9.39
CA VAL A 9 -5.98 5.45 8.81
C VAL A 9 -5.36 6.58 9.60
N LYS A 10 -6.16 7.51 10.07
CA LYS A 10 -5.63 8.63 10.84
C LYS A 10 -5.06 8.20 12.17
N ARG A 11 -5.46 7.04 12.67
CA ARG A 11 -4.92 6.55 13.94
C ARG A 11 -3.64 5.79 13.79
N ILE A 12 -3.24 5.48 12.57
CA ILE A 12 -2.01 4.73 12.36
C ILE A 12 -0.84 5.62 12.74
N GLN A 13 -0.04 5.11 13.67
CA GLN A 13 1.14 5.85 14.09
C GLN A 13 2.14 5.84 12.95
N PRO A 14 2.77 6.98 12.68
CA PRO A 14 3.69 7.05 11.56
C PRO A 14 4.83 6.06 11.63
N HIS A 15 5.19 5.63 12.84
CA HIS A 15 6.30 4.69 12.97
C HIS A 15 5.85 3.33 13.49
N SER A 16 4.59 2.99 13.24
CA SER A 16 4.08 1.70 13.63
C SER A 16 4.25 0.72 12.48
N GLU A 17 5.29 -0.09 12.55
CA GLU A 17 5.56 -1.05 11.48
C GLU A 17 4.41 -2.01 11.29
N GLU A 18 3.83 -2.46 12.39
CA GLU A 18 2.74 -3.42 12.31
C GLU A 18 1.54 -2.84 11.59
N ALA A 19 1.20 -1.59 11.89
CA ALA A 19 0.07 -0.95 11.25
C ALA A 19 0.34 -0.74 9.77
N GLU A 20 1.56 -0.35 9.43
CA GLU A 20 1.91 -0.14 8.04
C GLU A 20 1.82 -1.44 7.25
N ARG A 21 2.31 -2.53 7.82
CA ARG A 21 2.20 -3.82 7.15
C ARG A 21 0.75 -4.26 7.01
N SER A 22 -0.08 -3.94 7.98
CA SER A 22 -1.50 -4.28 7.88
C SER A 22 -2.16 -3.60 6.71
N VAL A 23 -1.85 -2.33 6.50
CA VAL A 23 -2.40 -1.59 5.37
C VAL A 23 -1.96 -2.24 4.07
N LEU A 24 -0.67 -2.55 3.95
CA LEU A 24 -0.16 -3.16 2.73
C LEU A 24 -0.75 -4.54 2.50
N GLY A 25 -0.94 -5.31 3.56
CA GLY A 25 -1.56 -6.62 3.44
C GLY A 25 -2.98 -6.54 2.95
N SER A 26 -3.74 -5.55 3.46
CA SER A 26 -5.10 -5.35 2.99
C SER A 26 -5.14 -5.02 1.51
N MET A 27 -4.20 -4.23 1.05
CA MET A 27 -4.13 -3.86 -0.36
C MET A 27 -3.84 -5.07 -1.25
N LEU A 28 -3.02 -5.99 -0.76
CA LEU A 28 -2.73 -7.20 -1.53
C LEU A 28 -3.95 -8.10 -1.66
N MET A 29 -4.78 -8.12 -0.63
CA MET A 29 -5.90 -9.04 -0.61
C MET A 29 -7.17 -8.46 -1.22
N ASP A 30 -7.26 -7.15 -1.35
CA ASP A 30 -8.49 -6.52 -1.80
C ASP A 30 -8.16 -5.28 -2.63
N ARG A 31 -8.52 -5.35 -3.90
CA ARG A 31 -8.23 -4.23 -4.81
C ARG A 31 -8.95 -2.96 -4.36
N ASP A 32 -10.12 -3.09 -3.74
CA ASP A 32 -10.82 -1.90 -3.27
C ASP A 32 -10.04 -1.20 -2.19
N ALA A 33 -9.27 -1.94 -1.40
CA ALA A 33 -8.45 -1.33 -0.37
C ALA A 33 -7.36 -0.44 -0.97
N ILE A 34 -6.90 -0.77 -2.18
CA ILE A 34 -5.90 0.04 -2.84
C ILE A 34 -6.48 1.43 -3.15
N VAL A 35 -7.70 1.45 -3.65
CA VAL A 35 -8.36 2.72 -3.97
C VAL A 35 -8.54 3.56 -2.72
N GLU A 36 -9.01 2.93 -1.66
CA GLU A 36 -9.22 3.66 -0.41
C GLU A 36 -7.92 4.19 0.17
N ALA A 37 -6.88 3.38 0.14
CA ALA A 37 -5.61 3.80 0.70
C ALA A 37 -4.99 4.91 -0.14
N GLU A 38 -5.12 4.82 -1.46
CA GLU A 38 -4.56 5.83 -2.34
C GLU A 38 -5.20 7.19 -2.10
N ASP A 39 -6.48 7.21 -1.75
CA ASP A 39 -7.17 8.46 -1.50
C ASP A 39 -6.68 9.16 -0.24
N ILE A 40 -6.10 8.41 0.67
CA ILE A 40 -5.77 8.93 1.99
C ILE A 40 -4.28 9.04 2.23
N LEU A 41 -3.50 8.12 1.66
CA LEU A 41 -2.08 8.01 1.95
C LEU A 41 -1.22 8.26 0.72
N THR A 42 0.01 8.66 0.98
CA THR A 42 1.05 8.69 -0.04
C THR A 42 2.23 7.90 0.49
N LYS A 43 3.21 7.68 -0.36
CA LYS A 43 4.37 6.89 0.08
C LYS A 43 5.11 7.57 1.22
N GLU A 44 5.04 8.89 1.29
CA GLU A 44 5.71 9.63 2.35
C GLU A 44 5.05 9.47 3.70
N ASP A 45 3.84 8.94 3.73
CA ASP A 45 3.16 8.73 4.99
C ASP A 45 3.67 7.49 5.72
N PHE A 46 4.49 6.68 5.07
CA PHE A 46 5.02 5.47 5.69
C PHE A 46 6.34 5.80 6.36
N TYR A 47 6.45 5.42 7.61
CA TYR A 47 7.68 5.66 8.35
C TYR A 47 8.81 4.80 7.78
N GLN A 48 8.51 3.54 7.46
CA GLN A 48 9.49 2.67 6.85
C GLN A 48 9.55 2.96 5.37
N ARG A 49 10.71 3.41 4.91
CA ARG A 49 10.84 3.79 3.52
C ARG A 49 10.47 2.67 2.56
N GLN A 50 10.90 1.45 2.88
CA GLN A 50 10.60 0.34 2.00
C GLN A 50 9.11 0.06 1.90
N TYR A 51 8.36 0.34 2.96
CA TYR A 51 6.90 0.15 2.90
C TYR A 51 6.26 1.19 2.00
N GLY A 52 6.79 2.42 2.03
CA GLY A 52 6.31 3.43 1.12
C GLY A 52 6.54 3.06 -0.33
N ILE A 53 7.70 2.45 -0.60
CA ILE A 53 8.02 2.00 -1.95
C ILE A 53 7.07 0.89 -2.39
N VAL A 54 6.77 -0.04 -1.47
CA VAL A 54 5.82 -1.11 -1.77
C VAL A 54 4.43 -0.54 -2.04
N PHE A 55 4.01 0.41 -1.21
CA PHE A 55 2.72 1.06 -1.41
C PHE A 55 2.64 1.68 -2.80
N GLU A 56 3.66 2.43 -3.17
CA GLU A 56 3.67 3.10 -4.47
C GLU A 56 3.64 2.09 -5.61
N ALA A 57 4.38 0.99 -5.46
CA ALA A 57 4.40 -0.03 -6.49
C ALA A 57 3.02 -0.64 -6.69
N MET A 58 2.30 -0.89 -5.60
CA MET A 58 0.96 -1.46 -5.71
C MET A 58 -0.01 -0.48 -6.37
N VAL A 59 0.11 0.79 -6.04
CA VAL A 59 -0.75 1.80 -6.67
C VAL A 59 -0.47 1.87 -8.17
N GLU A 60 0.79 1.81 -8.56
CA GLU A 60 1.15 1.85 -9.97
C GLU A 60 0.60 0.65 -10.72
N LEU A 61 0.71 -0.53 -10.12
CA LEU A 61 0.15 -1.74 -10.75
C LEU A 61 -1.35 -1.60 -10.94
N TYR A 62 -2.02 -1.10 -9.91
CA TYR A 62 -3.46 -0.92 -9.98
C TYR A 62 -3.82 0.04 -11.11
N ARG A 63 -3.11 1.15 -11.22
CA ARG A 63 -3.39 2.14 -12.25
C ARG A 63 -3.10 1.62 -13.65
N GLU A 64 -2.18 0.69 -13.75
CA GLU A 64 -1.85 0.08 -15.04
C GLU A 64 -2.83 -1.02 -15.42
N GLY A 65 -3.80 -1.29 -14.55
CA GLY A 65 -4.78 -2.32 -14.84
C GLY A 65 -4.24 -3.73 -14.66
N LYS A 66 -3.14 -3.88 -13.95
CA LYS A 66 -2.52 -5.18 -13.75
C LYS A 66 -2.97 -5.80 -12.45
N ALA A 67 -2.85 -7.12 -12.38
CA ALA A 67 -3.11 -7.80 -11.12
C ALA A 67 -2.10 -7.31 -10.09
N VAL A 68 -2.53 -7.30 -8.83
CA VAL A 68 -1.66 -6.90 -7.73
C VAL A 68 -1.50 -8.12 -6.83
N ASP A 69 -0.39 -8.81 -6.95
CA ASP A 69 -0.08 -9.98 -6.15
C ASP A 69 1.43 -9.99 -5.90
N LEU A 70 1.89 -11.01 -5.20
CA LEU A 70 3.30 -11.04 -4.82
C LEU A 70 4.24 -11.09 -6.01
N ILE A 71 3.83 -11.78 -7.06
CA ILE A 71 4.69 -11.92 -8.23
C ILE A 71 4.79 -10.61 -8.99
N THR A 72 3.65 -9.99 -9.27
CA THR A 72 3.67 -8.72 -10.00
C THR A 72 4.34 -7.64 -9.17
N LEU A 73 4.14 -7.69 -7.85
CA LEU A 73 4.76 -6.73 -6.96
C LEU A 73 6.28 -6.87 -6.99
N GLN A 74 6.78 -8.10 -6.94
CA GLN A 74 8.21 -8.31 -7.00
C GLN A 74 8.80 -7.78 -8.30
N ASN A 75 8.12 -8.02 -9.40
CA ASN A 75 8.61 -7.54 -10.69
C ASN A 75 8.62 -6.01 -10.73
N LYS A 76 7.56 -5.40 -10.20
CA LYS A 76 7.49 -3.95 -10.18
C LYS A 76 8.59 -3.35 -9.33
N LEU A 77 8.87 -3.97 -8.19
CA LEU A 77 9.91 -3.49 -7.31
C LEU A 77 11.29 -3.60 -7.96
N LYS A 78 11.50 -4.66 -8.72
CA LYS A 78 12.76 -4.79 -9.44
C LYS A 78 12.93 -3.67 -10.45
N GLU A 79 11.86 -3.30 -11.12
CA GLU A 79 11.91 -2.19 -12.07
C GLU A 79 12.30 -0.90 -11.37
N LYS A 80 11.80 -0.71 -10.16
CA LYS A 80 12.03 0.53 -9.46
C LYS A 80 13.39 0.62 -8.79
N GLN A 81 14.10 -0.48 -8.71
CA GLN A 81 15.39 -0.51 -8.04
C GLN A 81 16.55 -0.11 -8.93
N ARG A 82 16.33 0.37 -10.07
CA ARG A 82 17.35 0.68 -11.05
C ARG A 82 18.41 1.66 -10.60
#